data_64092d4ca5b0787f901dfb897a6c8ea8
#
_entry.id   64092d4ca5b0787f901dfb897a6c8ea8
#
_cell.length_a   1.000
_cell.length_b   1.000
_cell.length_c   1.000
_cell.angle_alpha   90.00
_cell.angle_beta   90.00
_cell.angle_gamma   90.00
#
_symmetry.space_group_name_H-M   'P 1'
#
loop_
_entity.id
_entity.type
_entity.pdbx_description
1 polymer ?
#
loop_
_entity_poly.entity_id
_entity_poly.type
_entity_poly.pdbx_seq_one_letter_code
_entity_poly.pdbx_strand_id
1 'polypeptide(L)'
;MFSFLLKRFSGRHYKKFLEKARPIVARINELEKSYQSLTDEQLRAKTDEFRARITAATDKAAALDEVLPEAFATVKNAARRLFGQKILVCDHVLTWDMVHFDV
;
A
#
# COMPACT_ATOMS: atom_id res chain seq x y z
N MET A 1 17.48 -4.38 35.05
CA MET A 1 17.21 -5.78 34.70
C MET A 1 15.88 -5.98 33.98
N PHE A 2 14.81 -5.34 34.42
CA PHE A 2 13.50 -5.40 33.76
C PHE A 2 13.47 -4.73 32.38
N SER A 3 14.16 -3.60 32.19
CA SER A 3 14.22 -2.90 30.91
C SER A 3 14.96 -3.67 29.81
N PHE A 4 15.94 -4.51 30.19
CA PHE A 4 16.67 -5.37 29.27
C PHE A 4 15.81 -6.52 28.74
N LEU A 5 15.00 -7.14 29.60
CA LEU A 5 14.04 -8.17 29.24
C LEU A 5 12.92 -7.63 28.35
N LEU A 6 12.40 -6.44 28.64
CA LEU A 6 11.40 -5.76 27.82
C LEU A 6 11.94 -5.38 26.44
N LYS A 7 13.17 -4.89 26.34
CA LYS A 7 13.82 -4.62 25.04
C LYS A 7 14.05 -5.89 24.24
N ARG A 8 14.37 -7.00 24.87
CA ARG A 8 14.55 -8.28 24.22
C ARG A 8 13.22 -8.88 23.73
N PHE A 9 12.14 -8.68 24.48
CA PHE A 9 10.78 -9.10 24.10
C PHE A 9 10.21 -8.24 22.96
N SER A 10 10.33 -6.93 23.04
CA SER A 10 9.85 -6.02 22.00
C SER A 10 10.63 -6.19 20.69
N GLY A 11 11.93 -6.49 20.74
CA GLY A 11 12.74 -6.79 19.57
C GLY A 11 12.35 -8.07 18.85
N ARG A 12 11.86 -9.10 19.55
CA ARG A 12 11.37 -10.34 18.94
C ARG A 12 10.05 -10.15 18.22
N HIS A 13 9.10 -9.42 18.81
CA HIS A 13 7.83 -9.08 18.17
C HIS A 13 8.03 -8.24 16.91
N TYR A 14 8.92 -7.27 16.99
CA TYR A 14 9.25 -6.42 15.86
C TYR A 14 9.90 -7.20 14.71
N LYS A 15 10.85 -8.09 15.00
CA LYS A 15 11.48 -8.96 13.99
C LYS A 15 10.48 -9.90 13.32
N LYS A 16 9.60 -10.54 14.09
CA LYS A 16 8.54 -11.42 13.55
C LYS A 16 7.56 -10.66 12.68
N PHE A 17 7.19 -9.45 13.09
CA PHE A 17 6.32 -8.58 12.29
C PHE A 17 6.98 -8.22 10.96
N LEU A 18 8.25 -7.81 10.97
CA LEU A 18 9.01 -7.49 9.75
C LEU A 18 9.16 -8.70 8.83
N GLU A 19 9.44 -9.88 9.37
CA GLU A 19 9.55 -11.11 8.59
C GLU A 19 8.26 -11.47 7.88
N LYS A 20 7.11 -11.24 8.52
CA LYS A 20 5.79 -11.43 7.91
C LYS A 20 5.43 -10.34 6.89
N ALA A 21 5.87 -9.11 7.13
CA ALA A 21 5.58 -7.97 6.27
C ALA A 21 6.41 -7.95 4.99
N ARG A 22 7.66 -8.42 5.03
CA ARG A 22 8.58 -8.41 3.87
C ARG A 22 8.02 -9.04 2.60
N PRO A 23 7.42 -10.26 2.63
CA PRO A 23 6.84 -10.84 1.42
C PRO A 23 5.67 -10.01 0.87
N ILE A 24 4.88 -9.40 1.76
CA ILE A 24 3.76 -8.54 1.37
C ILE A 24 4.28 -7.28 0.68
N VAL A 25 5.29 -6.64 1.25
CA VAL A 25 5.94 -5.44 0.66
C VAL A 25 6.57 -5.77 -0.69
N ALA A 26 7.27 -6.89 -0.81
CA ALA A 26 7.83 -7.36 -2.08
C ALA A 26 6.74 -7.55 -3.13
N ARG A 27 5.62 -8.14 -2.75
CA ARG A 27 4.46 -8.32 -3.64
C ARG A 27 3.85 -6.99 -4.07
N ILE A 28 3.71 -6.05 -3.15
CA ILE A 28 3.23 -4.68 -3.45
C ILE A 28 4.14 -4.01 -4.48
N ASN A 29 5.45 -4.11 -4.30
CA ASN A 29 6.42 -3.51 -5.21
C ASN A 29 6.38 -4.13 -6.62
N GLU A 30 6.24 -5.45 -6.72
CA GLU A 30 6.05 -6.14 -8.00
C GLU A 30 4.79 -5.69 -8.72
N LEU A 31 3.67 -5.64 -8.00
CA LEU A 31 2.39 -5.20 -8.54
C LEU A 31 2.45 -3.73 -8.98
N GLU A 32 3.06 -2.87 -8.19
CA GLU A 32 3.22 -1.45 -8.53
C GLU A 32 4.03 -1.28 -9.82
N LYS A 33 5.10 -2.05 -10.00
CA LYS A 33 5.86 -2.05 -11.25
C LYS A 33 5.00 -2.42 -12.46
N SER A 34 4.14 -3.41 -12.32
CA SER A 34 3.23 -3.81 -13.40
C SER A 34 2.16 -2.73 -13.67
N TYR A 35 1.77 -1.97 -12.65
CA TYR A 35 0.76 -0.91 -12.79
C TYR A 35 1.31 0.37 -13.42
N GLN A 36 2.61 0.54 -13.50
CA GLN A 36 3.23 1.70 -14.17
C GLN A 36 2.87 1.81 -15.65
N SER A 37 2.53 0.70 -16.30
CA SER A 37 2.09 0.67 -17.69
C SER A 37 0.59 0.95 -17.88
N LEU A 38 -0.19 1.01 -16.82
CA LEU A 38 -1.62 1.28 -16.89
C LEU A 38 -1.90 2.77 -17.15
N THR A 39 -2.98 3.04 -17.87
CA THR A 39 -3.51 4.40 -17.98
C THR A 39 -4.17 4.83 -16.67
N ASP A 40 -4.41 6.13 -16.50
CA ASP A 40 -5.09 6.64 -15.31
C ASP A 40 -6.50 6.05 -15.14
N GLU A 41 -7.22 5.87 -16.23
CA GLU A 41 -8.55 5.25 -16.27
C GLU A 41 -8.48 3.77 -15.84
N GLN A 42 -7.49 3.04 -16.33
CA GLN A 42 -7.28 1.64 -15.95
C GLN A 42 -6.91 1.51 -14.46
N LEU A 43 -6.10 2.43 -13.95
CA LEU A 43 -5.75 2.44 -12.53
C LEU A 43 -6.97 2.74 -11.65
N ARG A 44 -7.83 3.68 -12.04
CA ARG A 44 -9.09 3.96 -11.35
C ARG A 44 -10.05 2.77 -11.38
N ALA A 45 -10.14 2.08 -12.51
CA ALA A 45 -10.97 0.89 -12.67
C ALA A 45 -10.58 -0.26 -11.72
N LYS A 46 -9.36 -0.29 -11.21
CA LYS A 46 -8.93 -1.24 -10.17
C LYS A 46 -9.81 -1.20 -8.92
N THR A 47 -10.27 -0.04 -8.51
CA THR A 47 -11.16 0.10 -7.35
C THR A 47 -12.48 -0.66 -7.55
N ASP A 48 -13.07 -0.57 -8.72
CA ASP A 48 -14.31 -1.27 -9.04
C ASP A 48 -14.09 -2.79 -9.14
N GLU A 49 -12.96 -3.21 -9.69
CA GLU A 49 -12.53 -4.60 -9.71
C GLU A 49 -12.41 -5.17 -8.29
N PHE A 50 -11.75 -4.45 -7.38
CA PHE A 50 -11.61 -4.87 -5.98
C PHE A 50 -12.96 -4.97 -5.27
N ARG A 51 -13.84 -4.00 -5.48
CA ARG A 51 -15.21 -4.02 -4.93
C ARG A 51 -16.00 -5.24 -5.42
N ALA A 52 -15.92 -5.51 -6.70
CA ALA A 52 -16.61 -6.67 -7.28
C ALA A 52 -16.10 -7.99 -6.71
N ARG A 53 -14.78 -8.15 -6.57
CA ARG A 53 -14.16 -9.34 -5.98
C ARG A 53 -14.59 -9.54 -4.53
N ILE A 54 -14.61 -8.49 -3.71
CA ILE A 54 -15.01 -8.54 -2.31
C ILE A 54 -16.51 -8.84 -2.19
N THR A 55 -17.33 -8.22 -3.02
CA THR A 55 -18.79 -8.43 -3.00
C THR A 55 -19.16 -9.86 -3.40
N ALA A 56 -18.48 -10.43 -4.38
CA ALA A 56 -18.73 -11.80 -4.86
C ALA A 56 -18.19 -12.88 -3.92
N ALA A 57 -17.27 -12.54 -3.01
CA ALA A 57 -16.64 -13.51 -2.13
C ALA A 57 -17.59 -14.00 -1.03
N THR A 58 -17.52 -15.29 -0.72
CA THR A 58 -18.24 -15.90 0.40
C THR A 58 -17.62 -15.48 1.73
N ASP A 59 -16.29 -15.52 1.83
CA ASP A 59 -15.53 -14.99 2.96
C ASP A 59 -14.94 -13.63 2.61
N LYS A 60 -15.59 -12.59 3.09
CA LYS A 60 -15.18 -11.20 2.82
C LYS A 60 -13.87 -10.82 3.49
N ALA A 61 -13.57 -11.37 4.66
CA ALA A 61 -12.32 -11.12 5.36
C ALA A 61 -11.12 -11.68 4.58
N ALA A 62 -11.22 -12.91 4.09
CA ALA A 62 -10.19 -13.49 3.24
C ALA A 62 -10.03 -12.74 1.92
N ALA A 63 -11.12 -12.30 1.30
CA ALA A 63 -11.07 -11.50 0.08
C ALA A 63 -10.40 -10.13 0.28
N LEU A 64 -10.63 -9.48 1.41
CA LEU A 64 -9.94 -8.24 1.78
C LEU A 64 -8.44 -8.46 1.92
N ASP A 65 -8.02 -9.52 2.57
CA ASP A 65 -6.60 -9.87 2.72
C ASP A 65 -5.93 -10.15 1.37
N GLU A 66 -6.62 -10.81 0.45
CA GLU A 66 -6.12 -11.08 -0.90
C GLU A 66 -5.96 -9.80 -1.73
N VAL A 67 -6.91 -8.86 -1.61
CA VAL A 67 -6.92 -7.59 -2.35
C VAL A 67 -5.92 -6.59 -1.77
N LEU A 68 -5.56 -6.73 -0.50
CA LEU A 68 -4.73 -5.76 0.22
C LEU A 68 -3.43 -5.38 -0.50
N PRO A 69 -2.58 -6.31 -0.98
CA PRO A 69 -1.37 -5.94 -1.71
C PRO A 69 -1.65 -5.17 -3.00
N GLU A 70 -2.69 -5.54 -3.72
CA GLU A 70 -3.09 -4.86 -4.97
C GLU A 70 -3.61 -3.45 -4.69
N ALA A 71 -4.38 -3.27 -3.61
CA ALA A 71 -4.86 -1.96 -3.18
C ALA A 71 -3.72 -1.02 -2.78
N PHE A 72 -2.76 -1.50 -2.01
CA PHE A 72 -1.55 -0.74 -1.67
C PHE A 72 -0.72 -0.38 -2.91
N ALA A 73 -0.55 -1.31 -3.84
CA ALA A 73 0.15 -1.07 -5.09
C ALA A 73 -0.55 0.02 -5.93
N THR A 74 -1.88 0.01 -5.96
CA THR A 74 -2.68 1.03 -6.64
C THR A 74 -2.47 2.41 -6.04
N VAL A 75 -2.52 2.54 -4.71
CA VAL A 75 -2.28 3.81 -4.00
C VAL A 75 -0.85 4.28 -4.19
N LYS A 76 0.13 3.39 -4.07
CA LYS A 76 1.55 3.70 -4.31
C LYS A 76 1.77 4.25 -5.73
N ASN A 77 1.19 3.61 -6.72
CA ASN A 77 1.30 4.06 -8.12
C ASN A 77 0.59 5.40 -8.35
N ALA A 78 -0.59 5.60 -7.77
CA ALA A 78 -1.29 6.87 -7.83
C ALA A 78 -0.47 8.01 -7.22
N ALA A 79 0.12 7.79 -6.06
CA ALA A 79 1.00 8.77 -5.40
C ALA A 79 2.23 9.11 -6.26
N ARG A 80 2.83 8.11 -6.91
CA ARG A 80 3.94 8.31 -7.84
C ARG A 80 3.56 9.22 -9.01
N ARG A 81 2.37 9.04 -9.58
CA ARG A 81 1.87 9.85 -10.70
C ARG A 81 1.56 11.30 -10.31
N LEU A 82 1.15 11.52 -9.06
CA LEU A 82 0.83 12.85 -8.53
C LEU A 82 2.08 13.65 -8.13
N PHE A 83 3.23 13.01 -8.01
CA PHE A 83 4.46 13.68 -7.59
C PHE A 83 4.78 14.89 -8.48
N GLY A 84 5.03 16.02 -7.84
CA GLY A 84 5.35 17.28 -8.52
C GLY A 84 4.12 18.05 -9.02
N GLN A 85 2.91 17.52 -8.93
CA GLN A 85 1.70 18.22 -9.31
C GLN A 85 1.28 19.25 -8.26
N LYS A 86 0.74 20.36 -8.71
CA LYS A 86 0.20 21.40 -7.85
C LYS A 86 -1.25 21.06 -7.48
N ILE A 87 -1.55 21.16 -6.19
CA ILE A 87 -2.90 20.97 -5.66
C ILE A 87 -3.34 22.22 -4.91
N LEU A 88 -4.63 22.50 -4.96
CA LEU A 88 -5.24 23.59 -4.22
C LEU A 88 -5.91 23.06 -2.96
N VAL A 89 -5.44 23.51 -1.78
CA VAL A 89 -5.97 23.12 -0.48
C VAL A 89 -6.25 24.40 0.31
N CYS A 90 -7.51 24.65 0.67
CA CYS A 90 -7.91 25.83 1.46
C CYS A 90 -7.31 27.15 0.92
N ASP A 91 -7.46 27.40 -0.38
CA ASP A 91 -6.92 28.56 -1.10
C ASP A 91 -5.38 28.66 -1.16
N HIS A 92 -4.68 27.65 -0.69
CA HIS A 92 -3.24 27.55 -0.82
C HIS A 92 -2.85 26.56 -1.92
N VAL A 93 -1.93 27.01 -2.79
CA VAL A 93 -1.35 26.15 -3.82
C VAL A 93 -0.16 25.39 -3.21
N LEU A 94 -0.29 24.07 -3.12
CA LEU A 94 0.74 23.17 -2.61
C LEU A 94 1.25 22.27 -3.74
N THR A 95 2.51 21.90 -3.66
CA THR A 95 3.07 20.89 -4.55
C THR A 95 2.99 19.53 -3.88
N TRP A 96 2.48 18.52 -4.58
CA TRP A 96 2.44 17.16 -4.08
C TRP A 96 3.87 16.59 -4.04
N ASP A 97 4.41 16.46 -2.86
CA ASP A 97 5.78 15.99 -2.61
C ASP A 97 5.82 14.67 -1.82
N MET A 98 4.69 13.96 -1.75
CA MET A 98 4.66 12.67 -1.07
C MET A 98 5.67 11.72 -1.72
N VAL A 99 6.68 11.38 -0.97
CA VAL A 99 7.72 10.45 -1.39
C VAL A 99 7.19 9.02 -1.15
N HIS A 100 7.13 8.23 -2.22
CA HIS A 100 6.91 6.80 -2.07
C HIS A 100 8.27 6.14 -1.81
N PHE A 101 8.32 5.32 -0.80
CA PHE A 101 9.54 4.56 -0.48
C PHE A 101 9.56 3.25 -1.26
N ASP A 102 10.60 3.04 -2.05
CA ASP A 102 10.93 1.73 -2.59
C ASP A 102 11.67 0.95 -1.51
N VAL A 103 10.96 0.07 -0.89
CA VAL A 103 11.49 -0.76 0.19
C VAL A 103 11.92 -2.12 -0.35
#